data_ea96df1c0dae743ff3b0ff9ef9586ad6
#
_entry.id   ea96df1c0dae743ff3b0ff9ef9586ad6
#
_cell.length_a   1.000
_cell.length_b   1.000
_cell.length_c   1.000
_cell.angle_alpha   90.00
_cell.angle_beta   90.00
_cell.angle_gamma   90.00
#
_symmetry.space_group_name_H-M   'P 1'
#
loop_
_entity.id
_entity.type
_entity.pdbx_description
1 polymer ?
#
loop_
_entity_poly.entity_id
_entity_poly.type
_entity_poly.pdbx_seq_one_letter_code
_entity_poly.pdbx_strand_id
1 'polypeptide(L)'
;GFGVFGKFINTDLDREVKLIDTNVTAVHVLTKLFLKNMVERDKGYILNVSSIAGHLPGPLMAAYYSSKHYVYILSESINEELKKNNSKVRVGTLNPGPVRTNFNKVANVKFDLKSLSSDYVARYTVDKMLKGKTDITPGLSIKLLRFVAKISPTNLASKVVYMTQKRRE
;
A
#
# COMPACT_ATOMS: atom_id res chain seq x y z
N GLY A 1 -0.83 5.61 8.55
CA GLY A 1 -0.87 4.14 8.70
C GLY A 1 0.38 3.59 9.36
N PHE A 2 0.27 2.46 10.02
CA PHE A 2 1.37 1.82 10.73
C PHE A 2 1.30 0.29 10.57
N GLY A 3 2.32 -0.42 11.06
CA GLY A 3 2.40 -1.89 11.05
C GLY A 3 2.57 -2.45 12.45
N VAL A 4 2.21 -3.72 12.62
CA VAL A 4 2.49 -4.53 13.83
C VAL A 4 3.33 -5.72 13.39
N PHE A 5 4.44 -5.96 14.07
CA PHE A 5 5.36 -7.06 13.78
C PHE A 5 5.30 -8.12 14.88
N GLY A 6 5.29 -9.39 14.48
CA GLY A 6 5.28 -10.55 15.36
C GLY A 6 4.47 -11.70 14.76
N LYS A 7 4.55 -12.87 15.42
CA LYS A 7 3.65 -14.00 15.09
C LYS A 7 2.22 -13.58 15.39
N PHE A 8 1.30 -13.80 14.46
CA PHE A 8 -0.10 -13.36 14.58
C PHE A 8 -0.77 -13.79 15.89
N ILE A 9 -0.46 -14.99 16.39
CA ILE A 9 -0.98 -15.50 17.66
C ILE A 9 -0.46 -14.72 18.89
N ASN A 10 0.66 -13.99 18.76
CA ASN A 10 1.32 -13.30 19.87
C ASN A 10 1.22 -11.78 19.78
N THR A 11 0.71 -11.24 18.67
CA THR A 11 0.53 -9.80 18.50
C THR A 11 -0.66 -9.29 19.32
N ASP A 12 -0.58 -8.05 19.76
CA ASP A 12 -1.62 -7.40 20.56
C ASP A 12 -2.85 -7.09 19.69
N LEU A 13 -4.00 -7.61 20.08
CA LEU A 13 -5.26 -7.50 19.35
C LEU A 13 -5.72 -6.04 19.23
N ASP A 14 -5.62 -5.24 20.28
CA ASP A 14 -6.06 -3.84 20.26
C ASP A 14 -5.20 -3.01 19.30
N ARG A 15 -3.90 -3.30 19.23
CA ARG A 15 -3.01 -2.69 18.23
C ARG A 15 -3.37 -3.10 16.81
N GLU A 16 -3.76 -4.34 16.57
CA GLU A 16 -4.19 -4.81 15.25
C GLU A 16 -5.52 -4.18 14.83
N VAL A 17 -6.50 -4.10 15.73
CA VAL A 17 -7.77 -3.40 15.48
C VAL A 17 -7.51 -1.94 15.14
N LYS A 18 -6.69 -1.23 15.91
CA LYS A 18 -6.30 0.16 15.62
C LYS A 18 -5.56 0.31 14.30
N LEU A 19 -4.77 -0.69 13.90
CA LEU A 19 -4.13 -0.74 12.58
C LEU A 19 -5.20 -0.84 11.48
N ILE A 20 -6.18 -1.71 11.63
CA ILE A 20 -7.28 -1.90 10.68
C ILE A 20 -8.08 -0.61 10.56
N ASP A 21 -8.45 0.00 11.68
CA ASP A 21 -9.19 1.28 11.69
C ASP A 21 -8.43 2.39 10.96
N THR A 22 -7.12 2.48 11.20
CA THR A 22 -6.29 3.52 10.58
C THR A 22 -6.00 3.24 9.11
N ASN A 23 -5.61 1.99 8.77
CA ASN A 23 -5.11 1.66 7.44
C ASN A 23 -6.23 1.28 6.46
N VAL A 24 -7.37 0.81 6.96
CA VAL A 24 -8.50 0.30 6.16
C VAL A 24 -9.73 1.18 6.33
N THR A 25 -10.32 1.20 7.53
CA THR A 25 -11.60 1.89 7.76
C THR A 25 -11.52 3.37 7.42
N ALA A 26 -10.51 4.08 7.91
CA ALA A 26 -10.34 5.51 7.63
C ALA A 26 -10.14 5.77 6.12
N VAL A 27 -9.30 4.96 5.45
CA VAL A 27 -9.06 5.09 4.01
C VAL A 27 -10.34 4.84 3.21
N HIS A 28 -11.09 3.78 3.56
CA HIS A 28 -12.36 3.45 2.91
C HIS A 28 -13.37 4.60 3.03
N VAL A 29 -13.61 5.05 4.27
CA VAL A 29 -14.60 6.11 4.57
C VAL A 29 -14.24 7.41 3.86
N LEU A 30 -12.99 7.87 3.99
CA LEU A 30 -12.54 9.11 3.36
C LEU A 30 -12.59 9.01 1.83
N THR A 31 -12.16 7.88 1.25
CA THR A 31 -12.26 7.65 -0.20
C THR A 31 -13.72 7.77 -0.65
N LYS A 32 -14.65 7.11 0.04
CA LYS A 32 -16.08 7.15 -0.31
C LYS A 32 -16.66 8.57 -0.24
N LEU A 33 -16.38 9.29 0.84
CA LEU A 33 -16.91 10.64 1.06
C LEU A 33 -16.38 11.64 0.02
N PHE A 34 -15.06 11.67 -0.21
CA PHE A 34 -14.47 12.58 -1.19
C PHE A 34 -14.84 12.22 -2.63
N LEU A 35 -14.91 10.92 -2.94
CA LEU A 35 -15.24 10.44 -4.28
C LEU A 35 -16.61 10.92 -4.73
N LYS A 36 -17.62 10.88 -3.85
CA LYS A 36 -18.99 11.32 -4.16
C LYS A 36 -18.98 12.75 -4.70
N ASN A 37 -18.39 13.68 -3.97
CA ASN A 37 -18.32 15.09 -4.37
C ASN A 37 -17.46 15.30 -5.65
N MET A 38 -16.44 14.47 -5.86
CA MET A 38 -15.60 14.55 -7.07
C MET A 38 -16.35 14.07 -8.31
N VAL A 39 -17.15 13.01 -8.19
CA VAL A 39 -17.94 12.47 -9.29
C VAL A 39 -19.05 13.44 -9.71
N GLU A 40 -19.72 14.09 -8.75
CA GLU A 40 -20.74 15.10 -9.04
C GLU A 40 -20.24 16.26 -9.91
N ARG A 41 -18.98 16.68 -9.72
CA ARG A 41 -18.35 17.74 -10.53
C ARG A 41 -17.46 17.20 -11.67
N ASP A 42 -17.39 15.89 -11.86
CA ASP A 42 -16.54 15.16 -12.81
C ASP A 42 -15.07 15.63 -12.83
N LYS A 43 -14.54 15.95 -11.63
CA LYS A 43 -13.17 16.45 -11.47
C LYS A 43 -12.58 16.08 -10.14
N GLY A 44 -11.42 15.44 -10.15
CA GLY A 44 -10.65 15.13 -8.93
C GLY A 44 -9.70 13.96 -9.10
N TYR A 45 -8.84 13.81 -8.11
CA TYR A 45 -7.92 12.67 -7.99
C TYR A 45 -7.75 12.31 -6.51
N ILE A 46 -8.02 11.06 -6.17
CA ILE A 46 -7.72 10.49 -4.86
C ILE A 46 -6.48 9.62 -4.99
N LEU A 47 -5.47 9.88 -4.19
CA LEU A 47 -4.28 9.03 -4.10
C LEU A 47 -4.26 8.31 -2.76
N ASN A 48 -4.50 7.01 -2.78
CA ASN A 48 -4.40 6.15 -1.61
C ASN A 48 -2.98 5.59 -1.46
N VAL A 49 -2.46 5.60 -0.23
CA VAL A 49 -1.11 5.10 0.05
C VAL A 49 -1.17 3.64 0.47
N SER A 50 -0.88 2.75 -0.48
CA SER A 50 -0.68 1.32 -0.25
C SER A 50 0.81 1.04 0.09
N SER A 51 1.40 -0.01 -0.46
CA SER A 51 2.80 -0.44 -0.30
C SER A 51 3.10 -1.58 -1.26
N ILE A 52 4.39 -1.88 -1.48
CA ILE A 52 4.81 -3.17 -2.03
C ILE A 52 4.28 -4.35 -1.20
N ALA A 53 4.09 -4.16 0.11
CA ALA A 53 3.45 -5.12 1.00
C ALA A 53 2.03 -5.50 0.59
N GLY A 54 1.32 -4.64 -0.13
CA GLY A 54 -0.01 -4.92 -0.68
C GLY A 54 -0.03 -5.92 -1.85
N HIS A 55 1.11 -6.40 -2.30
CA HIS A 55 1.23 -7.31 -3.44
C HIS A 55 1.79 -8.68 -3.06
N LEU A 56 2.01 -8.94 -1.78
CA LEU A 56 2.64 -10.14 -1.25
C LEU A 56 1.92 -10.62 0.01
N PRO A 57 1.90 -11.92 0.32
CA PRO A 57 1.57 -12.38 1.66
C PRO A 57 2.67 -11.94 2.64
N GLY A 58 2.29 -11.53 3.86
CA GLY A 58 3.22 -10.97 4.84
C GLY A 58 3.23 -11.70 6.18
N PRO A 59 3.77 -12.94 6.27
CA PRO A 59 4.00 -13.58 7.55
C PRO A 59 4.78 -12.67 8.51
N LEU A 60 4.50 -12.72 9.80
CA LEU A 60 5.00 -11.84 10.86
C LEU A 60 4.55 -10.37 10.77
N MET A 61 3.80 -9.98 9.74
CA MET A 61 3.14 -8.68 9.59
C MET A 61 1.77 -8.83 8.90
N ALA A 62 1.04 -9.90 9.20
CA ALA A 62 -0.16 -10.31 8.47
C ALA A 62 -1.19 -9.18 8.34
N ALA A 63 -1.58 -8.56 9.45
CA ALA A 63 -2.55 -7.46 9.45
C ALA A 63 -2.12 -6.27 8.59
N TYR A 64 -0.83 -5.90 8.63
CA TYR A 64 -0.31 -4.80 7.81
C TYR A 64 -0.36 -5.11 6.31
N TYR A 65 0.15 -6.27 5.88
CA TYR A 65 0.14 -6.66 4.47
C TYR A 65 -1.28 -6.76 3.92
N SER A 66 -2.19 -7.38 4.68
CA SER A 66 -3.61 -7.46 4.34
C SER A 66 -4.26 -6.09 4.22
N SER A 67 -3.96 -5.16 5.15
CA SER A 67 -4.48 -3.80 5.10
C SER A 67 -4.02 -3.04 3.85
N LYS A 68 -2.76 -3.24 3.42
CA LYS A 68 -2.22 -2.60 2.22
C LYS A 68 -2.75 -3.24 0.94
N HIS A 69 -3.01 -4.54 0.95
CA HIS A 69 -3.69 -5.22 -0.16
C HIS A 69 -5.13 -4.70 -0.33
N TYR A 70 -5.87 -4.56 0.77
CA TYR A 70 -7.21 -3.97 0.75
C TYR A 70 -7.22 -2.59 0.06
N VAL A 71 -6.32 -1.69 0.48
CA VAL A 71 -6.22 -0.33 -0.08
C VAL A 71 -5.90 -0.37 -1.58
N TYR A 72 -5.00 -1.26 -1.99
CA TYR A 72 -4.63 -1.45 -3.39
C TYR A 72 -5.84 -1.91 -4.22
N ILE A 73 -6.47 -3.03 -3.85
CA ILE A 73 -7.58 -3.62 -4.61
C ILE A 73 -8.80 -2.71 -4.63
N LEU A 74 -9.15 -2.09 -3.49
CA LEU A 74 -10.24 -1.11 -3.44
C LEU A 74 -10.04 0.01 -4.46
N SER A 75 -8.85 0.60 -4.50
CA SER A 75 -8.56 1.73 -5.39
C SER A 75 -8.57 1.33 -6.86
N GLU A 76 -8.02 0.17 -7.21
CA GLU A 76 -8.04 -0.35 -8.59
C GLU A 76 -9.47 -0.62 -9.06
N SER A 77 -10.30 -1.23 -8.20
CA SER A 77 -11.71 -1.53 -8.50
C SER A 77 -12.51 -0.25 -8.76
N ILE A 78 -12.41 0.72 -7.85
CA ILE A 78 -13.10 2.02 -8.00
C ILE A 78 -12.62 2.73 -9.28
N ASN A 79 -11.33 2.73 -9.55
CA ASN A 79 -10.79 3.42 -10.74
C ASN A 79 -11.28 2.77 -12.04
N GLU A 80 -11.49 1.46 -12.07
CA GLU A 80 -12.07 0.78 -13.24
C GLU A 80 -13.56 1.11 -13.40
N GLU A 81 -14.33 1.16 -12.31
CA GLU A 81 -15.74 1.62 -12.34
C GLU A 81 -15.85 3.04 -12.91
N LEU A 82 -14.99 3.96 -12.48
CA LEU A 82 -14.95 5.34 -12.97
C LEU A 82 -14.63 5.41 -14.46
N LYS A 83 -13.68 4.60 -14.94
CA LYS A 83 -13.35 4.52 -16.38
C LYS A 83 -14.55 4.03 -17.20
N LYS A 84 -15.24 2.98 -16.73
CA LYS A 84 -16.42 2.43 -17.42
C LYS A 84 -17.57 3.43 -17.52
N ASN A 85 -17.65 4.36 -16.56
CA ASN A 85 -18.61 5.45 -16.56
C ASN A 85 -18.09 6.71 -17.26
N ASN A 86 -16.98 6.65 -17.99
CA ASN A 86 -16.35 7.79 -18.70
C ASN A 86 -16.04 8.99 -17.80
N SER A 87 -15.88 8.80 -16.47
CA SER A 87 -15.56 9.87 -15.55
C SER A 87 -14.12 10.36 -15.73
N LYS A 88 -13.91 11.66 -15.55
CA LYS A 88 -12.57 12.27 -15.47
C LYS A 88 -11.93 12.12 -14.10
N VAL A 89 -12.69 11.74 -13.09
CA VAL A 89 -12.16 11.45 -11.74
C VAL A 89 -11.26 10.21 -11.79
N ARG A 90 -10.20 10.24 -10.99
CA ARG A 90 -9.27 9.10 -10.87
C ARG A 90 -9.06 8.74 -9.40
N VAL A 91 -8.98 7.45 -9.14
CA VAL A 91 -8.51 6.91 -7.86
C VAL A 91 -7.28 6.08 -8.14
N GLY A 92 -6.18 6.42 -7.51
CA GLY A 92 -4.91 5.74 -7.73
C GLY A 92 -4.25 5.30 -6.43
N THR A 93 -3.22 4.48 -6.58
CA THR A 93 -2.41 3.97 -5.47
C THR A 93 -0.94 4.35 -5.61
N LEU A 94 -0.36 4.74 -4.49
CA LEU A 94 1.09 4.77 -4.31
C LEU A 94 1.54 3.46 -3.67
N ASN A 95 2.43 2.73 -4.34
CA ASN A 95 2.94 1.43 -3.91
C ASN A 95 4.46 1.51 -3.65
N PRO A 96 4.92 2.17 -2.59
CA PRO A 96 6.34 2.34 -2.32
C PRO A 96 6.94 1.08 -1.72
N GLY A 97 8.25 0.90 -1.93
CA GLY A 97 9.09 0.07 -1.06
C GLY A 97 9.43 0.81 0.25
N PRO A 98 10.51 0.42 0.94
CA PRO A 98 10.97 1.13 2.12
C PRO A 98 11.29 2.60 1.82
N VAL A 99 10.74 3.51 2.63
CA VAL A 99 10.96 4.95 2.54
C VAL A 99 11.55 5.43 3.88
N ARG A 100 12.51 6.33 3.84
CA ARG A 100 13.10 6.93 5.05
C ARG A 100 12.07 7.82 5.75
N THR A 101 11.39 7.24 6.73
CA THR A 101 10.37 7.87 7.58
C THR A 101 10.43 7.26 8.98
N ASN A 102 9.56 7.71 9.87
CA ASN A 102 9.42 7.11 11.20
C ASN A 102 8.71 5.75 11.21
N PHE A 103 8.27 5.23 10.06
CA PHE A 103 7.53 3.96 9.97
C PHE A 103 8.29 2.80 10.62
N ASN A 104 9.59 2.69 10.37
CA ASN A 104 10.42 1.60 10.91
C ASN A 104 10.45 1.59 12.43
N LYS A 105 10.51 2.79 13.06
CA LYS A 105 10.46 2.94 14.53
C LYS A 105 9.09 2.51 15.06
N VAL A 106 8.00 2.94 14.43
CA VAL A 106 6.63 2.65 14.88
C VAL A 106 6.27 1.16 14.70
N ALA A 107 6.69 0.56 13.59
CA ALA A 107 6.44 -0.86 13.30
C ALA A 107 7.44 -1.80 13.99
N ASN A 108 8.48 -1.25 14.65
CA ASN A 108 9.59 -2.00 15.24
C ASN A 108 10.26 -2.99 14.25
N VAL A 109 10.59 -2.50 13.06
CA VAL A 109 11.21 -3.30 11.99
C VAL A 109 12.45 -2.62 11.41
N LYS A 110 13.40 -3.44 10.94
CA LYS A 110 14.54 -3.00 10.11
C LYS A 110 14.35 -3.51 8.69
N PHE A 111 14.63 -2.70 7.69
CA PHE A 111 14.56 -3.12 6.29
C PHE A 111 15.96 -3.19 5.68
N ASP A 112 16.29 -4.31 5.07
CA ASP A 112 17.57 -4.52 4.35
C ASP A 112 17.58 -3.87 2.96
N LEU A 113 16.38 -3.56 2.42
CA LEU A 113 16.26 -2.89 1.12
C LEU A 113 16.66 -1.42 1.23
N LYS A 114 17.41 -0.93 0.24
CA LYS A 114 17.79 0.48 0.15
C LYS A 114 16.54 1.36 0.14
N SER A 115 16.39 2.15 1.20
CA SER A 115 15.25 3.05 1.37
C SER A 115 15.37 4.28 0.47
N LEU A 116 14.28 4.65 -0.18
CA LEU A 116 14.17 5.90 -0.93
C LEU A 116 13.95 7.09 0.01
N SER A 117 14.32 8.29 -0.41
CA SER A 117 13.97 9.49 0.35
C SER A 117 12.48 9.81 0.21
N SER A 118 11.87 10.33 1.26
CA SER A 118 10.46 10.76 1.24
C SER A 118 10.21 11.85 0.20
N ASP A 119 11.14 12.80 0.04
CA ASP A 119 11.06 13.86 -0.97
C ASP A 119 11.05 13.29 -2.39
N TYR A 120 11.96 12.36 -2.71
CA TYR A 120 11.96 11.70 -4.03
C TYR A 120 10.64 10.97 -4.30
N VAL A 121 10.15 10.20 -3.32
CA VAL A 121 8.89 9.46 -3.46
C VAL A 121 7.72 10.42 -3.68
N ALA A 122 7.66 11.53 -2.92
CA ALA A 122 6.59 12.52 -3.06
C ALA A 122 6.61 13.18 -4.44
N ARG A 123 7.75 13.72 -4.89
CA ARG A 123 7.90 14.40 -6.21
C ARG A 123 7.58 13.42 -7.35
N TYR A 124 8.14 12.21 -7.31
CA TYR A 124 7.87 11.18 -8.31
C TYR A 124 6.38 10.86 -8.39
N THR A 125 5.72 10.74 -7.22
CA THR A 125 4.31 10.40 -7.15
C THR A 125 3.42 11.49 -7.72
N VAL A 126 3.67 12.75 -7.34
CA VAL A 126 2.91 13.90 -7.86
C VAL A 126 3.09 14.04 -9.37
N ASP A 127 4.32 13.91 -9.89
CA ASP A 127 4.57 13.93 -11.34
C ASP A 127 3.75 12.86 -12.07
N LYS A 128 3.72 11.63 -11.56
CA LYS A 128 2.94 10.53 -12.17
C LYS A 128 1.44 10.75 -12.06
N MET A 129 0.97 11.24 -10.91
CA MET A 129 -0.42 11.58 -10.67
C MET A 129 -0.90 12.65 -11.66
N LEU A 130 -0.13 13.74 -11.85
CA LEU A 130 -0.45 14.82 -12.81
C LEU A 130 -0.45 14.33 -14.26
N LYS A 131 0.28 13.26 -14.58
CA LYS A 131 0.25 12.57 -15.87
C LYS A 131 -0.86 11.52 -15.98
N GLY A 132 -1.82 11.51 -15.06
CA GLY A 132 -2.98 10.61 -15.05
C GLY A 132 -2.67 9.16 -14.70
N LYS A 133 -1.48 8.84 -14.17
CA LYS A 133 -1.15 7.48 -13.74
C LYS A 133 -1.84 7.16 -12.42
N THR A 134 -2.50 6.01 -12.35
CA THR A 134 -3.27 5.56 -11.18
C THR A 134 -2.55 4.48 -10.36
N ASP A 135 -1.60 3.78 -10.95
CA ASP A 135 -0.75 2.79 -10.27
C ASP A 135 0.71 3.29 -10.26
N ILE A 136 1.15 3.76 -9.09
CA ILE A 136 2.42 4.48 -8.96
C ILE A 136 3.36 3.71 -8.04
N THR A 137 4.45 3.18 -8.60
CA THR A 137 5.49 2.45 -7.88
C THR A 137 6.84 3.14 -8.08
N PRO A 138 7.37 3.87 -7.08
CA PRO A 138 8.69 4.49 -7.14
C PRO A 138 9.82 3.46 -7.06
N GLY A 139 10.85 3.65 -7.88
CA GLY A 139 12.07 2.82 -7.89
C GLY A 139 11.98 1.58 -8.78
N LEU A 140 13.00 1.37 -9.61
CA LEU A 140 13.05 0.24 -10.56
C LEU A 140 13.12 -1.12 -9.85
N SER A 141 13.88 -1.22 -8.76
CA SER A 141 13.99 -2.44 -7.96
C SER A 141 12.63 -2.86 -7.38
N ILE A 142 11.82 -1.89 -6.93
CA ILE A 142 10.49 -2.18 -6.38
C ILE A 142 9.51 -2.57 -7.49
N LYS A 143 9.61 -1.96 -8.68
CA LYS A 143 8.82 -2.39 -9.84
C LYS A 143 9.14 -3.83 -10.23
N LEU A 144 10.42 -4.18 -10.27
CA LEU A 144 10.84 -5.56 -10.56
C LEU A 144 10.35 -6.53 -9.50
N LEU A 145 10.52 -6.19 -8.21
CA LEU A 145 10.02 -7.02 -7.10
C LEU A 145 8.50 -7.24 -7.21
N ARG A 146 7.74 -6.19 -7.53
CA ARG A 146 6.31 -6.29 -7.73
C ARG A 146 5.93 -7.18 -8.92
N PHE A 147 6.67 -7.08 -10.03
CA PHE A 147 6.45 -7.94 -11.18
C PHE A 147 6.70 -9.41 -10.82
N VAL A 148 7.82 -9.71 -10.17
CA VAL A 148 8.14 -11.06 -9.68
C VAL A 148 7.06 -11.55 -8.70
N ALA A 149 6.62 -10.71 -7.77
CA ALA A 149 5.54 -11.06 -6.84
C ALA A 149 4.24 -11.48 -7.54
N LYS A 150 3.89 -10.79 -8.63
CA LYS A 150 2.67 -11.06 -9.39
C LYS A 150 2.67 -12.44 -10.08
N ILE A 151 3.83 -12.91 -10.53
CA ILE A 151 3.96 -14.19 -11.25
C ILE A 151 4.40 -15.35 -10.34
N SER A 152 4.80 -15.07 -9.10
CA SER A 152 5.24 -16.09 -8.16
C SER A 152 4.07 -16.86 -7.54
N PRO A 153 4.15 -18.17 -7.40
CA PRO A 153 3.20 -18.92 -6.60
C PRO A 153 3.15 -18.39 -5.17
N THR A 154 1.95 -18.22 -4.62
CA THR A 154 1.71 -17.62 -3.29
C THR A 154 2.53 -18.31 -2.18
N ASN A 155 2.62 -19.65 -2.23
CA ASN A 155 3.38 -20.44 -1.24
C ASN A 155 4.88 -20.11 -1.26
N LEU A 156 5.45 -19.91 -2.45
CA LEU A 156 6.87 -19.54 -2.60
C LEU A 156 7.11 -18.12 -2.10
N ALA A 157 6.27 -17.18 -2.53
CA ALA A 157 6.32 -15.80 -2.07
C ALA A 157 6.22 -15.70 -0.53
N SER A 158 5.27 -16.44 0.08
CA SER A 158 5.09 -16.50 1.52
C SER A 158 6.35 -16.99 2.26
N LYS A 159 6.98 -18.06 1.78
CA LYS A 159 8.23 -18.60 2.37
C LYS A 159 9.36 -17.58 2.29
N VAL A 160 9.57 -16.94 1.13
CA VAL A 160 10.61 -15.93 0.94
C VAL A 160 10.40 -14.73 1.85
N VAL A 161 9.16 -14.22 1.93
CA VAL A 161 8.82 -13.11 2.81
C VAL A 161 9.02 -13.50 4.27
N TYR A 162 8.60 -14.69 4.70
CA TYR A 162 8.83 -15.19 6.06
C TYR A 162 10.32 -15.20 6.42
N MET A 163 11.18 -15.77 5.57
CA MET A 163 12.63 -15.83 5.81
C MET A 163 13.24 -14.42 5.92
N THR A 164 12.78 -13.50 5.07
CA THR A 164 13.23 -12.11 5.08
C THR A 164 12.77 -11.37 6.34
N GLN A 165 11.55 -11.60 6.80
CA GLN A 165 11.01 -10.98 8.01
C GLN A 165 11.65 -11.58 9.28
N LYS A 166 11.87 -12.89 9.35
CA LYS A 166 12.50 -13.56 10.48
C LYS A 166 13.91 -13.07 10.79
N ARG A 167 14.67 -12.64 9.78
CA ARG A 167 16.01 -12.01 9.98
C ARG A 167 15.94 -10.65 10.69
N ARG A 168 14.76 -10.14 10.95
CA ARG A 168 14.48 -8.83 11.55
C ARG A 168 14.02 -8.93 13.02
N GLU A 169 13.80 -10.16 13.52
CA GLU A 169 13.64 -10.45 14.95
C GLU A 169 14.99 -10.23 15.67
#